data_704157488c09e53a72186b2368de4494
#
_entry.id   704157488c09e53a72186b2368de4494
#
_cell.length_a   1.000
_cell.length_b   1.000
_cell.length_c   1.000
_cell.angle_alpha   90.00
_cell.angle_beta   90.00
_cell.angle_gamma   90.00
#
_symmetry.space_group_name_H-M   'P 1'
#
loop_
_entity.id
_entity.type
_entity.pdbx_description
1 polymer ?
#
loop_
_entity_poly.entity_id
_entity_poly.type
_entity_poly.pdbx_seq_one_letter_code
_entity_poly.pdbx_strand_id
1 'polypeptide(L)'
;MKTTFRFRAAPALLLALAVCLGLSGCSFWEEPGEQAAETAQAAEPVQKSAAVASLQNKLMEDRRIYADDKADSVVTFYLTITEDNLTGDPALTWNELNGIRNAQENTDEKKVNVLIQEGNETGPASGMLGYGETRPNGELSLRGKSTLQGAQKSYKIKLFDEAGVWRDQTTINLLKHIYDFSRVRNTLSMDYFKLIPNMTSYRTQFVHLYVKDMTSGETNPVFVDYGLYEQIEQPNKRYLRARGLDPNGQLYKAENFEFFRYADKLISADDADYDQAAFESVLEIKGSKDHEKLLRMLDDVNNLSLNFDEVFDRHFDRDNYLTWMASNILMDNIDTISQNFLLYSPLNSNTWFFLPWDYDGGWGYNEFAHADELDQARAPWMRGIQNYWGTVLANRFFKNPDNVQQLIDKVKELQTIIHPERTAAFLDTYRDVVYPYISRQPDMLYLPGNVKDYDAELERIAGLPEKNAEQFIANLQKPMPFFMGDVEQDGSNAVFRWDASYDLQGDDLIYRFRIAKDPTFAKPLVDRDGLTVTSLTIENLEMGRYFWQVTATDAEGNSMPAFDIYEGTDDIKHYGVREFYID
;
A
#
# COMPACT_ATOMS: atom_id res chain seq x y z
N MET A 1 20.79 6.51 7.60
CA MET A 1 19.88 7.55 8.11
C MET A 1 18.56 6.86 8.42
N LYS A 2 18.21 6.78 9.70
CA LYS A 2 17.20 5.85 10.22
C LYS A 2 15.81 6.33 9.88
N THR A 3 15.10 5.62 9.01
CA THR A 3 13.66 5.74 8.86
C THR A 3 13.01 4.71 9.79
N THR A 4 12.81 5.10 11.03
CA THR A 4 12.04 4.32 11.98
C THR A 4 10.57 4.43 11.58
N PHE A 5 10.00 3.38 11.00
CA PHE A 5 8.57 3.16 11.01
C PHE A 5 8.13 3.00 12.46
N ARG A 6 7.72 4.09 13.06
CA ARG A 6 7.03 4.05 14.36
C ARG A 6 5.58 3.72 14.08
N PHE A 7 5.21 2.47 14.24
CA PHE A 7 3.82 2.13 14.52
C PHE A 7 3.45 2.84 15.83
N ARG A 8 2.66 3.89 15.73
CA ARG A 8 2.04 4.52 16.91
C ARG A 8 0.84 3.67 17.28
N ALA A 9 0.95 2.94 18.37
CA ALA A 9 -0.21 2.41 19.06
C ALA A 9 -1.08 3.59 19.50
N ALA A 10 -2.33 3.63 19.06
CA ALA A 10 -3.32 4.55 19.61
C ALA A 10 -3.64 4.11 21.04
N PRO A 11 -3.75 5.03 22.01
CA PRO A 11 -4.10 4.65 23.37
C PRO A 11 -5.54 4.11 23.42
N ALA A 12 -5.71 2.91 23.96
CA ALA A 12 -7.02 2.36 24.27
C ALA A 12 -7.70 3.23 25.33
N LEU A 13 -8.81 3.87 24.97
CA LEU A 13 -9.64 4.64 25.88
C LEU A 13 -10.49 3.66 26.69
N LEU A 14 -10.13 3.42 27.95
CA LEU A 14 -10.93 2.70 28.94
C LEU A 14 -12.13 3.56 29.34
N LEU A 15 -13.32 3.16 28.91
CA LEU A 15 -14.58 3.71 29.40
C LEU A 15 -14.97 2.96 30.70
N ALA A 16 -14.79 3.63 31.83
CA ALA A 16 -15.25 3.15 33.14
C ALA A 16 -16.78 3.28 33.23
N LEU A 17 -17.47 2.16 33.36
CA LEU A 17 -18.90 2.10 33.64
C LEU A 17 -19.12 2.29 35.14
N ALA A 18 -19.63 3.48 35.55
CA ALA A 18 -20.09 3.71 36.90
C ALA A 18 -21.56 3.20 37.04
N VAL A 19 -21.74 2.17 37.83
CA VAL A 19 -23.05 1.69 38.25
C VAL A 19 -23.50 2.53 39.46
N CYS A 20 -24.54 3.34 39.31
CA CYS A 20 -25.27 3.89 40.44
C CYS A 20 -26.60 3.16 40.64
N LEU A 21 -26.69 2.39 41.71
CA LEU A 21 -27.92 1.87 42.30
C LEU A 21 -28.66 3.01 43.04
N GLY A 22 -29.91 3.19 42.71
CA GLY A 22 -30.82 4.06 43.47
C GLY A 22 -32.23 3.51 43.45
N LEU A 23 -32.64 2.92 44.57
CA LEU A 23 -33.96 2.37 44.89
C LEU A 23 -34.99 3.51 45.21
N SER A 24 -36.24 3.24 44.87
CA SER A 24 -37.54 3.58 45.48
C SER A 24 -38.52 4.05 44.41
N GLY A 25 -39.69 3.54 44.15
CA GLY A 25 -40.71 2.98 45.00
C GLY A 25 -42.07 3.56 44.59
N CYS A 26 -43.11 2.72 44.57
CA CYS A 26 -44.57 2.97 44.59
C CYS A 26 -45.35 3.18 43.28
N SER A 27 -45.93 2.11 42.87
CA SER A 27 -47.35 1.82 42.54
C SER A 27 -48.31 2.96 42.21
N PHE A 28 -49.03 2.83 41.08
CA PHE A 28 -50.52 2.89 41.04
C PHE A 28 -51.02 2.18 39.75
N TRP A 29 -52.01 1.36 39.95
CA TRP A 29 -52.82 0.65 38.95
C TRP A 29 -53.80 1.62 38.29
N GLU A 30 -54.03 1.44 36.97
CA GLU A 30 -55.35 1.54 36.31
C GLU A 30 -55.24 1.05 34.85
N GLU A 31 -55.94 -0.01 34.50
CA GLU A 31 -56.44 -0.35 33.17
C GLU A 31 -57.97 -0.11 33.19
N PRO A 32 -58.72 -0.19 32.04
CA PRO A 32 -58.37 -0.38 30.64
C PRO A 32 -59.07 0.57 29.65
N GLY A 33 -58.65 0.54 28.40
CA GLY A 33 -59.38 1.15 27.28
C GLY A 33 -58.97 0.54 25.94
N GLU A 34 -59.76 -0.40 25.47
CA GLU A 34 -59.71 -0.91 24.09
C GLU A 34 -60.01 0.21 23.09
N GLN A 35 -59.13 0.45 22.10
CA GLN A 35 -59.54 0.88 20.76
C GLN A 35 -58.53 0.50 19.69
N ALA A 36 -59.05 -0.27 18.75
CA ALA A 36 -58.72 -0.37 17.31
C ALA A 36 -57.25 -0.50 16.90
N ALA A 37 -56.87 -1.72 16.59
CA ALA A 37 -55.72 -2.06 15.77
C ALA A 37 -55.98 -1.65 14.31
N GLU A 38 -55.36 -0.56 13.86
CA GLU A 38 -55.13 -0.32 12.42
C GLU A 38 -53.91 -1.15 12.02
N THR A 39 -54.14 -2.16 11.20
CA THR A 39 -53.12 -2.98 10.56
C THR A 39 -52.29 -2.13 9.61
N ALA A 40 -51.13 -1.64 10.06
CA ALA A 40 -50.09 -1.17 9.14
C ALA A 40 -49.55 -2.43 8.42
N GLN A 41 -49.95 -2.60 7.17
CA GLN A 41 -49.27 -3.53 6.26
C GLN A 41 -47.82 -3.10 6.15
N ALA A 42 -46.91 -3.92 6.68
CA ALA A 42 -45.50 -3.83 6.43
C ALA A 42 -45.30 -3.95 4.91
N ALA A 43 -44.77 -2.87 4.29
CA ALA A 43 -44.35 -2.92 2.92
C ALA A 43 -43.27 -3.99 2.77
N GLU A 44 -43.55 -5.02 1.96
CA GLU A 44 -42.55 -6.02 1.60
C GLU A 44 -41.32 -5.31 1.05
N PRO A 45 -40.11 -5.70 1.46
CA PRO A 45 -38.89 -5.15 0.87
C PRO A 45 -38.90 -5.48 -0.62
N VAL A 46 -38.87 -4.45 -1.45
CA VAL A 46 -38.71 -4.60 -2.90
C VAL A 46 -37.40 -5.37 -3.12
N GLN A 47 -37.51 -6.66 -3.43
CA GLN A 47 -36.39 -7.44 -3.93
C GLN A 47 -35.92 -6.78 -5.23
N LYS A 48 -34.87 -5.95 -5.15
CA LYS A 48 -34.10 -5.57 -6.33
C LYS A 48 -33.65 -6.86 -6.98
N SER A 49 -34.01 -7.08 -8.24
CA SER A 49 -33.59 -8.28 -8.95
C SER A 49 -32.08 -8.35 -8.89
N ALA A 50 -31.51 -9.44 -8.36
CA ALA A 50 -30.09 -9.63 -8.15
C ALA A 50 -29.25 -9.39 -9.44
N ALA A 51 -29.84 -9.56 -10.61
CA ALA A 51 -29.19 -9.31 -11.91
C ALA A 51 -28.95 -7.82 -12.21
N VAL A 52 -29.82 -6.89 -11.77
CA VAL A 52 -29.65 -5.45 -12.02
C VAL A 52 -28.68 -4.85 -10.99
N ALA A 53 -28.69 -5.35 -9.75
CA ALA A 53 -27.73 -4.93 -8.73
C ALA A 53 -26.28 -5.32 -9.10
N SER A 54 -26.08 -6.49 -9.75
CA SER A 54 -24.73 -6.97 -10.12
C SER A 54 -24.06 -6.19 -11.24
N LEU A 55 -24.82 -5.53 -12.13
CA LEU A 55 -24.27 -4.75 -13.25
C LEU A 55 -23.94 -3.30 -12.85
N GLN A 56 -24.63 -2.74 -11.87
CA GLN A 56 -24.44 -1.34 -11.46
C GLN A 56 -23.25 -1.12 -10.51
N ASN A 57 -22.73 -2.18 -9.89
CA ASN A 57 -21.69 -2.10 -8.87
C ASN A 57 -20.34 -2.71 -9.30
N LYS A 58 -20.18 -3.15 -10.55
CA LYS A 58 -18.90 -3.67 -11.04
C LYS A 58 -18.02 -2.56 -11.59
N LEU A 59 -16.72 -2.65 -11.30
CA LEU A 59 -15.72 -1.80 -11.91
C LEU A 59 -15.53 -2.20 -13.39
N MET A 60 -16.19 -1.49 -14.30
CA MET A 60 -16.15 -1.74 -15.73
C MET A 60 -15.19 -0.75 -16.40
N GLU A 61 -14.01 -1.22 -16.75
CA GLU A 61 -12.97 -0.43 -17.40
C GLU A 61 -13.02 -0.58 -18.92
N ASP A 62 -12.86 0.53 -19.66
CA ASP A 62 -12.65 0.49 -21.12
C ASP A 62 -11.19 0.10 -21.43
N ARG A 63 -10.96 -1.18 -21.67
CA ARG A 63 -9.62 -1.74 -21.91
C ARG A 63 -9.00 -1.39 -23.27
N ARG A 64 -9.75 -0.76 -24.17
CA ARG A 64 -9.21 -0.29 -25.45
C ARG A 64 -8.09 0.72 -25.28
N ILE A 65 -8.05 1.40 -24.12
CA ILE A 65 -6.99 2.35 -23.76
C ILE A 65 -5.59 1.73 -23.75
N TYR A 66 -5.48 0.42 -23.57
CA TYR A 66 -4.19 -0.30 -23.53
C TYR A 66 -3.73 -0.81 -24.90
N ALA A 67 -4.50 -0.58 -25.97
CA ALA A 67 -4.18 -1.12 -27.31
C ALA A 67 -2.82 -0.64 -27.87
N ASP A 68 -2.37 0.54 -27.43
CA ASP A 68 -1.11 1.15 -27.86
C ASP A 68 0.04 0.95 -26.86
N ASP A 69 -0.19 0.25 -25.75
CA ASP A 69 0.85 -0.09 -24.78
C ASP A 69 1.75 -1.17 -25.38
N LYS A 70 3.06 -0.89 -25.42
CA LYS A 70 4.06 -1.78 -25.99
C LYS A 70 5.19 -2.03 -24.99
N ALA A 71 5.08 -3.12 -24.26
CA ALA A 71 6.08 -3.57 -23.30
C ALA A 71 7.42 -3.98 -23.95
N ASP A 72 7.41 -4.22 -25.27
CA ASP A 72 8.56 -4.61 -26.10
C ASP A 72 9.29 -3.44 -26.75
N SER A 73 8.96 -2.18 -26.34
CA SER A 73 9.55 -0.99 -26.96
C SER A 73 10.03 0.03 -25.95
N VAL A 74 10.94 0.90 -26.37
CA VAL A 74 11.45 2.03 -25.60
C VAL A 74 11.17 3.33 -26.33
N VAL A 75 10.56 4.27 -25.63
CA VAL A 75 10.41 5.66 -26.09
C VAL A 75 11.61 6.45 -25.63
N THR A 76 12.15 7.33 -26.46
CA THR A 76 13.25 8.21 -26.08
C THR A 76 12.75 9.62 -25.78
N PHE A 77 13.04 10.11 -24.58
CA PHE A 77 12.81 11.52 -24.22
C PHE A 77 14.10 12.30 -24.10
N TYR A 78 14.07 13.51 -24.63
CA TYR A 78 15.09 14.55 -24.52
C TYR A 78 14.54 15.65 -23.61
N LEU A 79 15.18 15.83 -22.45
CA LEU A 79 14.78 16.79 -21.45
C LEU A 79 15.83 17.90 -21.37
N THR A 80 15.46 19.12 -21.71
CA THR A 80 16.31 20.30 -21.50
C THR A 80 15.84 21.07 -20.29
N ILE A 81 16.70 21.22 -19.29
CA ILE A 81 16.49 22.11 -18.14
C ILE A 81 16.87 23.52 -18.61
N THR A 82 15.91 24.41 -18.64
CA THR A 82 16.06 25.71 -19.31
C THR A 82 16.71 26.76 -18.42
N GLU A 83 17.38 27.79 -19.05
CA GLU A 83 18.13 28.83 -18.33
C GLU A 83 17.26 29.76 -17.48
N ASP A 84 15.97 29.89 -17.79
CA ASP A 84 15.02 30.71 -17.02
C ASP A 84 14.90 30.27 -15.55
N ASN A 85 15.23 29.01 -15.21
CA ASN A 85 15.33 28.53 -13.82
C ASN A 85 16.40 29.29 -13.01
N LEU A 86 17.41 29.86 -13.64
CA LEU A 86 18.45 30.67 -12.96
C LEU A 86 17.93 32.04 -12.50
N THR A 87 16.84 32.52 -13.09
CA THR A 87 16.22 33.82 -12.82
C THR A 87 14.87 33.73 -12.17
N GLY A 88 14.41 32.50 -11.83
CA GLY A 88 13.18 32.22 -11.10
C GLY A 88 13.21 32.74 -9.66
N ASP A 89 12.06 32.81 -9.03
CA ASP A 89 11.95 33.14 -7.61
C ASP A 89 11.14 32.02 -6.88
N PRO A 90 11.84 31.11 -6.18
CA PRO A 90 13.29 31.02 -6.03
C PRO A 90 13.99 30.47 -7.30
N ALA A 91 15.22 30.93 -7.56
CA ALA A 91 16.08 30.30 -8.56
C ALA A 91 16.43 28.87 -8.13
N LEU A 92 16.45 27.93 -9.07
CA LEU A 92 16.72 26.52 -8.78
C LEU A 92 17.48 25.86 -9.95
N THR A 93 18.64 25.32 -9.66
CA THR A 93 19.44 24.57 -10.63
C THR A 93 19.04 23.09 -10.65
N TRP A 94 19.38 22.40 -11.74
CA TRP A 94 19.22 20.95 -11.84
C TRP A 94 19.98 20.19 -10.76
N ASN A 95 21.20 20.63 -10.44
CA ASN A 95 22.02 20.00 -9.40
C ASN A 95 21.42 20.17 -8.01
N GLU A 96 20.87 21.33 -7.69
CA GLU A 96 20.18 21.56 -6.41
C GLU A 96 18.93 20.70 -6.28
N LEU A 97 18.11 20.59 -7.34
CA LEU A 97 16.96 19.72 -7.37
C LEU A 97 17.37 18.25 -7.14
N ASN A 98 18.35 17.74 -7.89
CA ASN A 98 18.83 16.36 -7.73
C ASN A 98 19.62 16.13 -6.44
N GLY A 99 20.05 17.19 -5.77
CA GLY A 99 20.70 17.17 -4.46
C GLY A 99 19.77 16.80 -3.31
N ILE A 100 18.45 16.95 -3.47
CA ILE A 100 17.44 16.62 -2.45
C ILE A 100 17.50 15.12 -2.10
N ARG A 101 17.50 14.80 -0.80
CA ARG A 101 17.65 13.41 -0.32
C ARG A 101 16.50 12.89 0.52
N ASN A 102 15.61 13.75 0.97
CA ASN A 102 14.47 13.37 1.80
C ASN A 102 13.25 14.27 1.56
N ALA A 103 12.10 13.86 2.06
CA ALA A 103 10.85 14.57 1.86
C ALA A 103 10.81 15.93 2.60
N GLN A 104 11.55 16.08 3.73
CA GLN A 104 11.60 17.34 4.46
C GLN A 104 12.32 18.43 3.68
N GLU A 105 13.28 18.08 2.83
CA GLU A 105 13.96 19.00 1.93
C GLU A 105 13.11 19.40 0.72
N ASN A 106 12.02 18.67 0.44
CA ASN A 106 11.14 18.83 -0.71
C ASN A 106 9.70 19.19 -0.31
N THR A 107 9.47 19.79 0.85
CA THR A 107 8.13 20.12 1.38
C THR A 107 7.31 20.99 0.45
N ASP A 108 7.94 21.89 -0.29
CA ASP A 108 7.30 22.84 -1.21
C ASP A 108 7.21 22.31 -2.66
N GLU A 109 7.48 21.02 -2.87
CA GLU A 109 7.52 20.38 -4.21
C GLU A 109 8.29 21.26 -5.22
N LYS A 110 9.60 21.45 -4.95
CA LYS A 110 10.48 22.29 -5.79
C LYS A 110 10.41 21.86 -7.26
N LYS A 111 10.32 22.84 -8.16
CA LYS A 111 10.09 22.63 -9.58
C LYS A 111 11.09 23.38 -10.43
N VAL A 112 11.40 22.81 -11.58
CA VAL A 112 12.16 23.47 -12.65
C VAL A 112 11.37 23.45 -13.96
N ASN A 113 11.45 24.51 -14.73
CA ASN A 113 10.91 24.55 -16.08
C ASN A 113 11.75 23.69 -17.01
N VAL A 114 11.09 22.95 -17.87
CA VAL A 114 11.73 22.01 -18.78
C VAL A 114 11.13 22.08 -20.18
N LEU A 115 11.97 21.82 -21.18
CA LEU A 115 11.52 21.45 -22.52
C LEU A 115 11.67 19.93 -22.64
N ILE A 116 10.55 19.21 -22.69
CA ILE A 116 10.52 17.78 -22.97
C ILE A 116 10.17 17.54 -24.44
N GLN A 117 10.94 16.67 -25.09
CA GLN A 117 10.78 16.32 -26.49
C GLN A 117 10.86 14.81 -26.66
N GLU A 118 9.93 14.23 -27.43
CA GLU A 118 10.01 12.82 -27.81
C GLU A 118 10.84 12.69 -29.08
N GLY A 119 11.61 11.58 -29.16
CA GLY A 119 12.48 11.36 -30.30
C GLY A 119 12.94 9.91 -30.43
N ASN A 120 14.09 9.74 -31.04
CA ASN A 120 14.79 8.49 -31.22
C ASN A 120 16.28 8.65 -30.85
N GLU A 121 17.12 7.65 -31.13
CA GLU A 121 18.55 7.66 -30.80
C GLU A 121 19.33 8.84 -31.41
N THR A 122 18.80 9.50 -32.43
CA THR A 122 19.46 10.61 -33.14
C THR A 122 19.01 12.00 -32.68
N GLY A 123 17.98 12.10 -31.86
CA GLY A 123 17.44 13.34 -31.33
C GLY A 123 15.92 13.44 -31.41
N PRO A 124 15.35 14.62 -31.07
CA PRO A 124 13.91 14.87 -31.17
C PRO A 124 13.36 14.63 -32.59
N ALA A 125 12.23 13.94 -32.70
CA ALA A 125 11.68 13.48 -33.97
C ALA A 125 10.47 14.30 -34.44
N SER A 126 10.38 14.54 -35.74
CA SER A 126 9.28 15.30 -36.35
C SER A 126 7.92 14.65 -36.09
N GLY A 127 6.94 15.44 -35.71
CA GLY A 127 5.57 15.00 -35.40
C GLY A 127 5.39 14.41 -33.99
N MET A 128 6.44 14.37 -33.18
CA MET A 128 6.40 13.94 -31.80
C MET A 128 6.31 15.13 -30.82
N LEU A 129 6.02 14.84 -29.55
CA LEU A 129 5.92 15.85 -28.48
C LEU A 129 7.11 16.82 -28.52
N GLY A 130 6.84 18.13 -28.47
CA GLY A 130 7.81 19.19 -28.32
C GLY A 130 8.75 19.40 -29.53
N TYR A 131 8.54 18.72 -30.66
CA TYR A 131 9.42 18.88 -31.82
C TYR A 131 9.42 20.31 -32.38
N GLY A 132 10.62 20.88 -32.53
CA GLY A 132 10.80 22.25 -33.01
C GLY A 132 10.54 23.33 -31.96
N GLU A 133 10.14 22.97 -30.75
CA GLU A 133 10.01 23.90 -29.63
C GLU A 133 11.39 24.31 -29.09
N THR A 134 11.47 25.53 -28.59
CA THR A 134 12.70 26.11 -28.01
C THR A 134 12.46 26.72 -26.63
N ARG A 135 11.21 26.74 -26.17
CA ARG A 135 10.79 27.25 -24.86
C ARG A 135 10.35 26.10 -23.98
N PRO A 136 10.35 26.28 -22.65
CA PRO A 136 9.78 25.29 -21.75
C PRO A 136 8.35 24.94 -22.16
N ASN A 137 8.01 23.65 -22.10
CA ASN A 137 6.67 23.14 -22.35
C ASN A 137 6.13 22.32 -21.17
N GLY A 138 6.83 22.34 -20.02
CA GLY A 138 6.37 21.71 -18.78
C GLY A 138 7.20 22.12 -17.57
N GLU A 139 6.67 21.74 -16.41
CA GLU A 139 7.34 21.81 -15.10
C GLU A 139 7.74 20.39 -14.66
N LEU A 140 8.94 20.26 -14.11
CA LEU A 140 9.44 19.00 -13.54
C LEU A 140 9.65 19.15 -12.04
N SER A 141 9.16 18.19 -11.27
CA SER A 141 9.48 17.98 -9.86
C SER A 141 10.02 16.57 -9.61
N LEU A 142 10.66 16.37 -8.44
CA LEU A 142 11.05 15.06 -7.97
C LEU A 142 9.80 14.26 -7.56
N ARG A 143 9.88 12.94 -7.66
CA ARG A 143 8.84 12.02 -7.28
C ARG A 143 9.38 10.95 -6.32
N GLY A 144 8.47 10.41 -5.46
CA GLY A 144 8.74 9.40 -4.46
C GLY A 144 9.13 10.00 -3.11
N LYS A 145 9.17 9.16 -2.08
CA LYS A 145 9.59 9.51 -0.71
C LYS A 145 10.92 8.81 -0.39
N SER A 146 10.93 7.48 -0.33
CA SER A 146 12.12 6.66 -0.06
C SER A 146 13.16 6.76 -1.19
N THR A 147 12.70 6.81 -2.44
CA THR A 147 13.56 6.89 -3.64
C THR A 147 14.32 8.21 -3.76
N LEU A 148 13.95 9.26 -3.00
CA LEU A 148 14.72 10.51 -2.93
C LEU A 148 16.14 10.32 -2.39
N GLN A 149 16.42 9.27 -1.63
CA GLN A 149 17.75 8.96 -1.11
C GLN A 149 18.71 8.49 -2.21
N GLY A 150 18.20 7.92 -3.30
CA GLY A 150 18.98 7.41 -4.40
C GLY A 150 19.74 8.46 -5.19
N ALA A 151 20.85 8.06 -5.81
CA ALA A 151 21.62 8.92 -6.71
C ALA A 151 20.86 9.22 -8.01
N GLN A 152 20.11 8.23 -8.51
CA GLN A 152 19.19 8.39 -9.64
C GLN A 152 17.80 8.71 -9.12
N LYS A 153 17.14 9.74 -9.67
CA LYS A 153 15.85 10.23 -9.22
C LYS A 153 14.70 9.77 -10.12
N SER A 154 13.53 9.69 -9.55
CA SER A 154 12.26 9.62 -10.29
C SER A 154 11.69 11.02 -10.46
N TYR A 155 11.04 11.28 -11.60
CA TYR A 155 10.56 12.60 -12.00
C TYR A 155 9.06 12.59 -12.29
N LYS A 156 8.42 13.74 -12.06
CA LYS A 156 7.05 14.05 -12.48
C LYS A 156 7.11 15.30 -13.33
N ILE A 157 6.70 15.19 -14.57
CA ILE A 157 6.66 16.29 -15.53
C ILE A 157 5.20 16.62 -15.80
N LYS A 158 4.78 17.85 -15.49
CA LYS A 158 3.45 18.37 -15.81
C LYS A 158 3.58 19.24 -17.05
N LEU A 159 2.96 18.82 -18.15
CA LEU A 159 2.92 19.59 -19.38
C LEU A 159 2.12 20.88 -19.19
N PHE A 160 2.55 21.99 -19.81
CA PHE A 160 1.75 23.20 -19.89
C PHE A 160 0.53 22.98 -20.82
N ASP A 161 -0.51 23.75 -20.64
CA ASP A 161 -1.75 23.57 -21.42
C ASP A 161 -1.51 23.74 -22.94
N GLU A 162 -0.62 24.67 -23.32
CA GLU A 162 -0.24 24.91 -24.70
C GLU A 162 0.64 23.81 -25.32
N ALA A 163 1.31 23.01 -24.51
CA ALA A 163 2.08 21.86 -24.98
C ALA A 163 1.21 20.67 -25.42
N GLY A 164 -0.07 20.73 -25.09
CA GLY A 164 -1.00 19.67 -25.40
C GLY A 164 -0.87 18.44 -24.50
N VAL A 165 -0.83 17.26 -25.10
CA VAL A 165 -0.82 15.98 -24.38
C VAL A 165 0.16 15.01 -25.00
N TRP A 166 0.73 14.14 -24.19
CA TRP A 166 1.45 12.97 -24.65
C TRP A 166 0.60 11.70 -24.43
N ARG A 167 0.20 11.04 -25.50
CA ARG A 167 -0.68 9.84 -25.44
C ARG A 167 -1.88 10.06 -24.52
N ASP A 168 -2.57 11.20 -24.70
CA ASP A 168 -3.69 11.65 -23.86
C ASP A 168 -3.36 11.85 -22.35
N GLN A 169 -2.11 12.10 -22.02
CA GLN A 169 -1.64 12.41 -20.67
C GLN A 169 -1.08 13.84 -20.62
N THR A 170 -1.41 14.59 -19.56
CA THR A 170 -0.84 15.92 -19.24
C THR A 170 0.26 15.84 -18.19
N THR A 171 0.46 14.66 -17.60
CA THR A 171 1.51 14.40 -16.61
C THR A 171 2.26 13.14 -17.01
N ILE A 172 3.57 13.26 -17.12
CA ILE A 172 4.49 12.17 -17.45
C ILE A 172 5.26 11.84 -16.18
N ASN A 173 5.03 10.67 -15.60
CA ASN A 173 5.80 10.19 -14.45
C ASN A 173 6.87 9.24 -14.94
N LEU A 174 8.12 9.51 -14.58
CA LEU A 174 9.29 8.70 -14.92
C LEU A 174 9.83 8.07 -13.63
N LEU A 175 9.66 6.77 -13.48
CA LEU A 175 10.09 5.99 -12.31
C LEU A 175 11.44 5.35 -12.59
N LYS A 176 12.37 5.46 -11.65
CA LYS A 176 13.72 4.88 -11.78
C LYS A 176 13.84 3.49 -11.15
N HIS A 177 12.94 3.14 -10.21
CA HIS A 177 12.94 1.85 -9.51
C HIS A 177 14.31 1.46 -8.94
N ILE A 178 14.93 2.37 -8.21
CA ILE A 178 16.32 2.24 -7.75
C ILE A 178 16.56 1.01 -6.85
N TYR A 179 15.52 0.50 -6.19
CA TYR A 179 15.57 -0.67 -5.33
C TYR A 179 15.18 -1.96 -6.04
N ASP A 180 14.52 -1.89 -7.21
CA ASP A 180 14.15 -3.06 -7.99
C ASP A 180 15.30 -3.52 -8.89
N PHE A 181 15.91 -4.66 -8.55
CA PHE A 181 16.98 -5.25 -9.36
C PHE A 181 16.49 -5.62 -10.76
N SER A 182 15.26 -6.10 -10.87
CA SER A 182 14.70 -6.52 -12.17
C SER A 182 14.30 -5.34 -13.07
N ARG A 183 13.98 -4.17 -12.50
CA ARG A 183 13.44 -2.97 -13.19
C ARG A 183 12.08 -3.20 -13.87
N VAL A 184 11.39 -4.33 -13.59
CA VAL A 184 10.16 -4.71 -14.32
C VAL A 184 8.98 -5.07 -13.42
N ARG A 185 9.15 -5.16 -12.09
CA ARG A 185 8.09 -5.62 -11.18
C ARG A 185 6.79 -4.81 -11.29
N ASN A 186 6.92 -3.50 -11.37
CA ASN A 186 5.75 -2.64 -11.51
C ASN A 186 5.08 -2.83 -12.88
N THR A 187 5.82 -2.78 -13.99
CA THR A 187 5.31 -3.04 -15.35
C THR A 187 4.63 -4.42 -15.43
N LEU A 188 5.27 -5.47 -14.89
CA LEU A 188 4.72 -6.83 -14.86
C LEU A 188 3.36 -6.87 -14.14
N SER A 189 3.26 -6.22 -12.99
CA SER A 189 2.01 -6.14 -12.25
C SER A 189 0.91 -5.40 -13.03
N MET A 190 1.27 -4.26 -13.64
CA MET A 190 0.31 -3.49 -14.44
C MET A 190 -0.15 -4.27 -15.67
N ASP A 191 0.72 -5.02 -16.34
CA ASP A 191 0.34 -5.88 -17.46
C ASP A 191 -0.58 -7.03 -17.03
N TYR A 192 -0.41 -7.58 -15.85
CA TYR A 192 -1.36 -8.53 -15.29
C TYR A 192 -2.71 -7.88 -14.99
N PHE A 193 -2.75 -6.69 -14.40
CA PHE A 193 -4.02 -6.00 -14.13
C PHE A 193 -4.79 -5.66 -15.40
N LYS A 194 -4.13 -5.50 -16.55
CA LYS A 194 -4.80 -5.39 -17.85
C LYS A 194 -5.57 -6.68 -18.24
N LEU A 195 -5.26 -7.82 -17.64
CA LEU A 195 -5.90 -9.11 -17.91
C LEU A 195 -6.95 -9.49 -16.85
N ILE A 196 -6.79 -9.01 -15.61
CA ILE A 196 -7.63 -9.36 -14.46
C ILE A 196 -8.97 -8.63 -14.56
N PRO A 197 -10.13 -9.32 -14.48
CA PRO A 197 -11.45 -8.68 -14.50
C PRO A 197 -11.70 -7.89 -13.20
N ASN A 198 -12.60 -6.93 -13.24
CA ASN A 198 -13.02 -6.11 -12.10
C ASN A 198 -11.88 -5.36 -11.38
N MET A 199 -10.80 -5.09 -12.13
CA MET A 199 -9.66 -4.28 -11.71
C MET A 199 -9.31 -3.30 -12.82
N THR A 200 -8.73 -2.17 -12.45
CA THR A 200 -8.11 -1.25 -13.40
C THR A 200 -6.61 -1.49 -13.48
N SER A 201 -5.99 -1.01 -14.55
CA SER A 201 -4.55 -0.96 -14.67
C SER A 201 -4.10 0.45 -15.07
N TYR A 202 -2.78 0.60 -15.28
CA TYR A 202 -2.15 1.82 -15.77
C TYR A 202 -1.46 1.55 -17.10
N ARG A 203 -1.45 2.57 -17.97
CA ARG A 203 -0.54 2.56 -19.13
C ARG A 203 0.87 2.73 -18.62
N THR A 204 1.76 1.87 -19.08
CA THR A 204 3.19 1.87 -18.77
C THR A 204 4.00 1.87 -20.05
N GLN A 205 5.21 2.46 -20.02
CA GLN A 205 6.12 2.49 -21.15
C GLN A 205 7.56 2.58 -20.66
N PHE A 206 8.45 1.75 -21.21
CA PHE A 206 9.87 1.95 -20.99
C PHE A 206 10.37 3.20 -21.73
N VAL A 207 11.18 3.99 -21.05
CA VAL A 207 11.68 5.29 -21.53
C VAL A 207 13.19 5.36 -21.37
N HIS A 208 13.89 5.69 -22.45
CA HIS A 208 15.28 6.12 -22.40
C HIS A 208 15.32 7.64 -22.24
N LEU A 209 15.95 8.14 -21.19
CA LEU A 209 15.98 9.55 -20.87
C LEU A 209 17.36 10.15 -21.14
N TYR A 210 17.39 11.23 -21.92
CA TYR A 210 18.53 12.11 -22.07
C TYR A 210 18.23 13.46 -21.44
N VAL A 211 19.19 14.02 -20.69
CA VAL A 211 19.05 15.32 -20.02
C VAL A 211 20.15 16.28 -20.45
N LYS A 212 19.76 17.50 -20.83
CA LYS A 212 20.66 18.63 -21.08
C LYS A 212 20.41 19.72 -20.03
N ASP A 213 21.40 20.02 -19.21
CA ASP A 213 21.31 20.99 -18.13
C ASP A 213 21.88 22.34 -18.55
N MET A 214 20.99 23.29 -18.85
CA MET A 214 21.36 24.67 -19.17
C MET A 214 21.63 25.51 -17.91
N THR A 215 21.41 24.96 -16.71
CA THR A 215 21.68 25.62 -15.41
C THR A 215 23.03 25.25 -14.82
N SER A 216 23.81 24.39 -15.47
CA SER A 216 25.10 23.87 -14.99
C SER A 216 26.25 24.91 -15.01
N GLY A 217 26.10 26.00 -15.76
CA GLY A 217 27.18 26.97 -16.01
C GLY A 217 28.19 26.52 -17.09
N GLU A 218 27.99 25.36 -17.72
CA GLU A 218 28.78 24.92 -18.85
C GLU A 218 28.54 25.78 -20.09
N THR A 219 29.59 26.07 -20.87
CA THR A 219 29.47 26.94 -22.06
C THR A 219 28.64 26.29 -23.18
N ASN A 220 28.71 24.98 -23.33
CA ASN A 220 27.99 24.22 -24.35
C ASN A 220 27.47 22.88 -23.74
N PRO A 221 26.41 22.91 -22.94
CA PRO A 221 25.85 21.68 -22.35
C PRO A 221 25.30 20.75 -23.44
N VAL A 222 25.54 19.47 -23.29
CA VAL A 222 25.12 18.41 -24.20
C VAL A 222 24.10 17.50 -23.51
N PHE A 223 23.36 16.71 -24.28
CA PHE A 223 22.53 15.66 -23.72
C PHE A 223 23.39 14.55 -23.11
N VAL A 224 23.12 14.24 -21.84
CA VAL A 224 23.74 13.18 -21.06
C VAL A 224 22.73 12.05 -20.92
N ASP A 225 23.20 10.81 -21.06
CA ASP A 225 22.38 9.60 -20.87
C ASP A 225 22.03 9.41 -19.39
N TYR A 226 20.74 9.37 -19.07
CA TYR A 226 20.19 9.12 -17.73
C TYR A 226 19.66 7.67 -17.58
N GLY A 227 19.76 6.87 -18.64
CA GLY A 227 19.41 5.45 -18.67
C GLY A 227 17.92 5.20 -18.79
N LEU A 228 17.51 3.99 -18.35
CA LEU A 228 16.15 3.48 -18.49
C LEU A 228 15.26 3.95 -17.34
N TYR A 229 14.04 4.31 -17.68
CA TYR A 229 12.92 4.63 -16.77
C TYR A 229 11.68 3.85 -17.16
N GLU A 230 10.77 3.70 -16.24
CA GLU A 230 9.37 3.34 -16.53
C GLU A 230 8.52 4.61 -16.48
N GLN A 231 7.81 4.91 -17.55
CA GLN A 231 6.72 5.89 -17.50
C GLN A 231 5.46 5.19 -17.03
N ILE A 232 4.77 5.77 -16.04
CA ILE A 232 3.46 5.32 -15.57
C ILE A 232 2.44 6.46 -15.60
N GLU A 233 1.21 6.11 -15.96
CA GLU A 233 0.08 7.05 -16.00
C GLU A 233 -0.23 7.63 -14.61
N GLN A 234 -0.63 8.91 -14.56
CA GLN A 234 -1.02 9.59 -13.33
C GLN A 234 -2.46 9.27 -12.95
N PRO A 235 -2.76 8.70 -11.75
CA PRO A 235 -4.13 8.52 -11.28
C PRO A 235 -4.76 9.90 -10.96
N ASN A 236 -5.71 10.30 -11.81
CA ASN A 236 -6.42 11.57 -11.72
C ASN A 236 -7.77 11.49 -12.49
N LYS A 237 -8.47 12.62 -12.60
CA LYS A 237 -9.73 12.69 -13.36
C LYS A 237 -9.61 12.26 -14.83
N ARG A 238 -8.45 12.48 -15.47
CA ARG A 238 -8.20 12.06 -16.86
C ARG A 238 -8.03 10.54 -16.95
N TYR A 239 -7.32 9.94 -16.02
CA TYR A 239 -7.20 8.49 -15.86
C TYR A 239 -8.58 7.82 -15.76
N LEU A 240 -9.46 8.33 -14.87
CA LEU A 240 -10.82 7.79 -14.72
C LEU A 240 -11.63 7.93 -16.01
N ARG A 241 -11.62 9.13 -16.63
CA ARG A 241 -12.37 9.41 -17.85
C ARG A 241 -11.95 8.51 -19.00
N ALA A 242 -10.65 8.28 -19.19
CA ALA A 242 -10.10 7.44 -20.26
C ALA A 242 -10.58 5.99 -20.16
N ARG A 243 -10.93 5.53 -18.95
CA ARG A 243 -11.45 4.17 -18.67
C ARG A 243 -12.96 4.08 -18.65
N GLY A 244 -13.68 5.17 -18.96
CA GLY A 244 -15.14 5.22 -18.86
C GLY A 244 -15.66 5.26 -17.42
N LEU A 245 -14.78 5.53 -16.44
CA LEU A 245 -15.13 5.69 -15.04
C LEU A 245 -15.54 7.15 -14.73
N ASP A 246 -16.30 7.35 -13.65
CA ASP A 246 -16.77 8.68 -13.27
C ASP A 246 -15.60 9.57 -12.76
N PRO A 247 -15.21 10.61 -13.53
CA PRO A 247 -14.10 11.49 -13.14
C PRO A 247 -14.45 12.46 -12.00
N ASN A 248 -15.72 12.56 -11.61
CA ASN A 248 -16.18 13.39 -10.51
C ASN A 248 -16.35 12.60 -9.22
N GLY A 249 -16.15 11.30 -9.26
CA GLY A 249 -16.15 10.42 -8.11
C GLY A 249 -15.05 10.77 -7.09
N GLN A 250 -15.14 10.14 -5.95
CA GLN A 250 -14.08 10.21 -4.93
C GLN A 250 -12.93 9.29 -5.35
N LEU A 251 -11.72 9.79 -5.23
CA LEU A 251 -10.49 9.05 -5.49
C LEU A 251 -9.45 9.48 -4.45
N TYR A 252 -9.00 8.52 -3.65
CA TYR A 252 -7.98 8.73 -2.62
C TYR A 252 -6.84 7.74 -2.82
N LYS A 253 -5.59 8.20 -2.61
CA LYS A 253 -4.43 7.33 -2.51
C LYS A 253 -4.15 7.08 -1.03
N ALA A 254 -4.03 5.83 -0.62
CA ALA A 254 -3.65 5.45 0.72
C ALA A 254 -2.18 5.83 1.00
N GLU A 255 -1.92 6.46 2.15
CA GLU A 255 -0.60 6.90 2.60
C GLU A 255 -0.22 6.31 3.97
N ASN A 256 -1.19 6.20 4.90
CA ASN A 256 -1.10 5.51 6.18
C ASN A 256 -2.54 5.14 6.62
N PHE A 257 -3.19 4.28 5.86
CA PHE A 257 -4.62 4.04 5.97
C PHE A 257 -4.94 2.57 6.25
N GLU A 258 -5.16 2.23 7.51
CA GLU A 258 -5.57 0.90 7.97
C GLU A 258 -7.08 0.78 8.25
N PHE A 259 -7.89 1.68 7.72
CA PHE A 259 -9.34 1.74 7.90
C PHE A 259 -9.80 2.06 9.33
N PHE A 260 -8.96 2.60 10.20
CA PHE A 260 -9.41 3.23 11.44
C PHE A 260 -10.20 4.50 11.15
N ARG A 261 -10.95 4.99 12.14
CA ARG A 261 -11.77 6.19 11.95
C ARG A 261 -10.95 7.48 11.80
N TYR A 262 -9.77 7.56 12.41
CA TYR A 262 -8.89 8.75 12.42
C TYR A 262 -9.68 10.05 12.65
N ALA A 263 -10.47 10.08 13.75
CA ALA A 263 -11.43 11.15 14.01
C ALA A 263 -10.80 12.56 14.18
N ASP A 264 -9.51 12.63 14.43
CA ASP A 264 -8.69 13.84 14.54
C ASP A 264 -8.15 14.34 13.20
N LYS A 265 -8.19 13.53 12.14
CA LYS A 265 -7.61 13.85 10.82
C LYS A 265 -8.60 13.74 9.68
N LEU A 266 -9.38 12.65 9.66
CA LEU A 266 -10.38 12.43 8.61
C LEU A 266 -11.71 13.05 9.06
N ILE A 267 -11.89 14.34 8.78
CA ILE A 267 -13.08 15.11 9.08
C ILE A 267 -13.66 15.75 7.81
N SER A 268 -14.87 16.28 7.88
CA SER A 268 -15.54 16.93 6.75
C SER A 268 -14.73 18.15 6.28
N ALA A 269 -14.69 18.38 4.97
CA ALA A 269 -14.07 19.59 4.42
C ALA A 269 -14.80 20.90 4.80
N ASP A 270 -16.05 20.78 5.26
CA ASP A 270 -16.86 21.90 5.74
C ASP A 270 -16.67 22.15 7.25
N ASP A 271 -15.91 21.30 7.96
CA ASP A 271 -15.63 21.48 9.39
C ASP A 271 -14.63 22.62 9.60
N ALA A 272 -14.84 23.40 10.68
CA ALA A 272 -13.97 24.54 11.01
C ALA A 272 -12.54 24.12 11.37
N ASP A 273 -12.36 22.89 11.85
CA ASP A 273 -11.07 22.33 12.23
C ASP A 273 -10.41 21.52 11.09
N TYR A 274 -10.96 21.59 9.86
CA TYR A 274 -10.42 20.84 8.73
C TYR A 274 -8.99 21.28 8.37
N ASP A 275 -8.07 20.32 8.41
CA ASP A 275 -6.70 20.49 7.94
C ASP A 275 -6.43 19.48 6.79
N GLN A 276 -6.31 20.00 5.56
CA GLN A 276 -6.05 19.19 4.39
C GLN A 276 -4.73 18.42 4.51
N ALA A 277 -3.69 19.00 5.10
CA ALA A 277 -2.40 18.31 5.25
C ALA A 277 -2.48 17.15 6.26
N ALA A 278 -3.23 17.33 7.35
CA ALA A 278 -3.53 16.25 8.30
C ALA A 278 -4.35 15.13 7.63
N PHE A 279 -5.37 15.48 6.85
CA PHE A 279 -6.15 14.52 6.06
C PHE A 279 -5.27 13.75 5.08
N GLU A 280 -4.46 14.46 4.27
CA GLU A 280 -3.58 13.87 3.25
C GLU A 280 -2.40 13.09 3.84
N SER A 281 -2.11 13.24 5.13
CA SER A 281 -1.17 12.35 5.83
C SER A 281 -1.68 10.91 5.96
N VAL A 282 -2.99 10.69 5.77
CA VAL A 282 -3.67 9.39 5.82
C VAL A 282 -4.14 8.97 4.44
N LEU A 283 -4.84 9.87 3.73
CA LEU A 283 -5.42 9.65 2.40
C LEU A 283 -5.17 10.87 1.50
N GLU A 284 -4.30 10.75 0.51
CA GLU A 284 -4.04 11.81 -0.47
C GLU A 284 -5.24 11.99 -1.42
N ILE A 285 -5.75 13.22 -1.56
CA ILE A 285 -6.94 13.54 -2.34
C ILE A 285 -6.58 13.61 -3.83
N LYS A 286 -7.13 12.73 -4.65
CA LYS A 286 -6.95 12.69 -6.11
C LYS A 286 -8.24 13.04 -6.88
N GLY A 287 -9.39 13.02 -6.21
CA GLY A 287 -10.71 13.23 -6.79
C GLY A 287 -11.49 14.39 -6.15
N SER A 288 -12.75 14.14 -5.77
CA SER A 288 -13.61 15.08 -5.07
C SER A 288 -13.09 15.36 -3.65
N LYS A 289 -13.31 16.59 -3.16
CA LYS A 289 -13.05 17.02 -1.77
C LYS A 289 -14.27 16.87 -0.85
N ASP A 290 -15.39 16.34 -1.35
CA ASP A 290 -16.51 15.93 -0.51
C ASP A 290 -16.17 14.60 0.17
N HIS A 291 -15.95 14.61 1.46
CA HIS A 291 -15.49 13.45 2.24
C HIS A 291 -16.62 12.68 2.94
N GLU A 292 -17.88 13.17 2.87
CA GLU A 292 -19.01 12.63 3.63
C GLU A 292 -19.27 11.14 3.40
N LYS A 293 -19.10 10.68 2.17
CA LYS A 293 -19.27 9.26 1.83
C LYS A 293 -18.17 8.39 2.46
N LEU A 294 -16.92 8.87 2.46
CA LEU A 294 -15.79 8.22 3.10
C LEU A 294 -16.00 8.13 4.61
N LEU A 295 -16.40 9.22 5.23
CA LEU A 295 -16.60 9.29 6.69
C LEU A 295 -17.69 8.32 7.15
N ARG A 296 -18.84 8.28 6.44
CA ARG A 296 -19.90 7.31 6.73
C ARG A 296 -19.44 5.86 6.59
N MET A 297 -18.66 5.55 5.56
CA MET A 297 -18.09 4.21 5.40
C MET A 297 -17.18 3.87 6.57
N LEU A 298 -16.31 4.79 7.01
CA LEU A 298 -15.42 4.56 8.15
C LEU A 298 -16.17 4.45 9.48
N ASP A 299 -17.22 5.24 9.69
CA ASP A 299 -18.07 5.14 10.88
C ASP A 299 -18.70 3.74 10.96
N ASP A 300 -19.27 3.22 9.86
CA ASP A 300 -19.85 1.87 9.81
C ASP A 300 -18.77 0.78 9.97
N VAL A 301 -17.62 0.91 9.30
CA VAL A 301 -16.50 -0.04 9.40
C VAL A 301 -15.95 -0.14 10.82
N ASN A 302 -15.95 0.94 11.58
CA ASN A 302 -15.45 0.97 12.96
C ASN A 302 -16.54 0.71 14.01
N ASN A 303 -17.80 0.59 13.63
CA ASN A 303 -18.89 0.28 14.55
C ASN A 303 -19.00 -1.24 14.80
N LEU A 304 -18.49 -1.68 15.94
CA LEU A 304 -18.47 -3.10 16.32
C LEU A 304 -19.86 -3.67 16.63
N SER A 305 -20.90 -2.84 16.77
CA SER A 305 -22.28 -3.30 17.00
C SER A 305 -23.00 -3.74 15.71
N LEU A 306 -22.45 -3.38 14.53
CA LEU A 306 -23.04 -3.74 13.24
C LEU A 306 -22.52 -5.10 12.76
N ASN A 307 -23.40 -5.85 12.07
CA ASN A 307 -22.99 -7.04 11.32
C ASN A 307 -22.03 -6.62 10.21
N PHE A 308 -20.81 -7.17 10.20
CA PHE A 308 -19.77 -6.68 9.30
C PHE A 308 -19.99 -7.09 7.84
N ASP A 309 -20.58 -8.25 7.57
CA ASP A 309 -20.88 -8.63 6.19
C ASP A 309 -21.89 -7.68 5.55
N GLU A 310 -22.90 -7.22 6.31
CA GLU A 310 -23.86 -6.21 5.85
C GLU A 310 -23.20 -4.85 5.64
N VAL A 311 -22.26 -4.45 6.52
CA VAL A 311 -21.46 -3.22 6.36
C VAL A 311 -20.61 -3.34 5.11
N PHE A 312 -19.92 -4.46 4.93
CA PHE A 312 -19.05 -4.70 3.80
C PHE A 312 -19.82 -4.61 2.47
N ASP A 313 -20.93 -5.34 2.35
CA ASP A 313 -21.76 -5.38 1.13
C ASP A 313 -22.44 -4.03 0.83
N ARG A 314 -22.64 -3.19 1.85
CA ARG A 314 -23.16 -1.82 1.69
C ARG A 314 -22.14 -0.88 1.06
N HIS A 315 -20.87 -1.02 1.44
CA HIS A 315 -19.83 -0.05 1.14
C HIS A 315 -18.80 -0.51 0.11
N PHE A 316 -18.58 -1.81 -0.08
CA PHE A 316 -17.52 -2.33 -0.93
C PHE A 316 -18.04 -3.28 -2.01
N ASP A 317 -17.34 -3.34 -3.13
CA ASP A 317 -17.51 -4.43 -4.09
C ASP A 317 -16.67 -5.62 -3.63
N ARG A 318 -17.36 -6.71 -3.23
CA ARG A 318 -16.74 -7.91 -2.66
C ARG A 318 -15.80 -8.60 -3.65
N ASP A 319 -16.21 -8.71 -4.92
CA ASP A 319 -15.40 -9.35 -5.95
C ASP A 319 -14.13 -8.54 -6.26
N ASN A 320 -14.23 -7.19 -6.31
CA ASN A 320 -13.07 -6.32 -6.47
C ASN A 320 -12.09 -6.43 -5.29
N TYR A 321 -12.59 -6.41 -4.05
CA TYR A 321 -11.73 -6.54 -2.86
C TYR A 321 -11.01 -7.88 -2.81
N LEU A 322 -11.72 -8.99 -3.05
CA LEU A 322 -11.13 -10.33 -3.10
C LEU A 322 -10.13 -10.47 -4.24
N THR A 323 -10.42 -9.85 -5.40
CA THR A 323 -9.50 -9.81 -6.55
C THR A 323 -8.22 -9.04 -6.21
N TRP A 324 -8.36 -7.89 -5.53
CA TRP A 324 -7.21 -7.10 -5.07
C TRP A 324 -6.37 -7.88 -4.06
N MET A 325 -6.99 -8.51 -3.05
CA MET A 325 -6.30 -9.34 -2.06
C MET A 325 -5.58 -10.53 -2.70
N ALA A 326 -6.26 -11.27 -3.59
CA ALA A 326 -5.69 -12.42 -4.28
C ALA A 326 -4.52 -12.03 -5.20
N SER A 327 -4.62 -10.87 -5.87
CA SER A 327 -3.52 -10.33 -6.69
C SER A 327 -2.30 -9.99 -5.83
N ASN A 328 -2.49 -9.33 -4.67
CA ASN A 328 -1.39 -9.04 -3.74
C ASN A 328 -0.74 -10.32 -3.20
N ILE A 329 -1.52 -11.37 -2.95
CA ILE A 329 -1.00 -12.68 -2.51
C ILE A 329 -0.16 -13.32 -3.60
N LEU A 330 -0.67 -13.43 -4.82
CA LEU A 330 0.01 -14.10 -5.93
C LEU A 330 1.27 -13.33 -6.39
N MET A 331 1.20 -12.00 -6.40
CA MET A 331 2.31 -11.11 -6.75
C MET A 331 3.24 -10.81 -5.56
N ASP A 332 2.94 -11.35 -4.37
CA ASP A 332 3.70 -11.13 -3.13
C ASP A 332 3.93 -9.65 -2.82
N ASN A 333 2.91 -8.82 -3.03
CA ASN A 333 2.99 -7.40 -2.70
C ASN A 333 2.60 -7.16 -1.25
N ILE A 334 3.59 -7.11 -0.37
CA ILE A 334 3.40 -6.92 1.07
C ILE A 334 3.31 -5.44 1.46
N ASP A 335 3.56 -4.52 0.55
CA ASP A 335 3.63 -3.08 0.81
C ASP A 335 2.28 -2.36 0.60
N THR A 336 1.17 -3.12 0.62
CA THR A 336 -0.19 -2.63 0.41
C THR A 336 -1.07 -2.70 1.66
N ILE A 337 -0.48 -2.75 2.86
CA ILE A 337 -1.22 -2.84 4.13
C ILE A 337 -1.99 -1.54 4.39
N SER A 338 -1.29 -0.41 4.33
CA SER A 338 -1.81 0.93 4.65
C SER A 338 -1.50 1.98 3.59
N GLN A 339 -0.84 1.59 2.52
CA GLN A 339 -0.39 2.44 1.41
C GLN A 339 -0.43 1.67 0.09
N ASN A 340 -0.03 2.32 -1.01
CA ASN A 340 0.15 1.71 -2.33
C ASN A 340 -1.12 1.06 -2.92
N PHE A 341 -2.27 1.65 -2.63
CA PHE A 341 -3.53 1.41 -3.33
C PHE A 341 -4.35 2.69 -3.39
N LEU A 342 -5.34 2.72 -4.28
CA LEU A 342 -6.31 3.80 -4.28
C LEU A 342 -7.70 3.26 -3.94
N LEU A 343 -8.50 4.11 -3.28
CA LEU A 343 -9.92 3.90 -3.10
C LEU A 343 -10.69 4.81 -4.05
N TYR A 344 -11.54 4.21 -4.87
CA TYR A 344 -12.40 4.91 -5.81
C TYR A 344 -13.88 4.64 -5.51
N SER A 345 -14.71 5.68 -5.58
CA SER A 345 -16.16 5.54 -5.52
C SER A 345 -16.83 6.51 -6.48
N PRO A 346 -17.67 6.04 -7.44
CA PRO A 346 -18.42 6.92 -8.33
C PRO A 346 -19.33 7.88 -7.55
N LEU A 347 -19.63 9.05 -8.10
CA LEU A 347 -20.43 10.07 -7.41
C LEU A 347 -21.83 9.56 -7.02
N ASN A 348 -22.45 8.78 -7.88
CA ASN A 348 -23.82 8.27 -7.74
C ASN A 348 -23.93 6.86 -7.12
N SER A 349 -22.85 6.37 -6.51
CA SER A 349 -22.80 5.07 -5.83
C SER A 349 -22.20 5.24 -4.43
N ASN A 350 -22.55 4.34 -3.51
CA ASN A 350 -21.87 4.23 -2.21
C ASN A 350 -20.77 3.16 -2.22
N THR A 351 -20.58 2.48 -3.34
CA THR A 351 -19.63 1.36 -3.45
C THR A 351 -18.22 1.89 -3.62
N TRP A 352 -17.31 1.37 -2.82
CA TRP A 352 -15.88 1.61 -2.89
C TRP A 352 -15.19 0.45 -3.60
N PHE A 353 -14.21 0.83 -4.43
CA PHE A 353 -13.35 -0.09 -5.18
C PHE A 353 -11.90 0.15 -4.82
N PHE A 354 -11.14 -0.93 -4.70
CA PHE A 354 -9.69 -0.91 -4.60
C PHE A 354 -9.10 -0.86 -6.01
N LEU A 355 -8.20 0.10 -6.25
CA LEU A 355 -7.42 0.18 -7.48
C LEU A 355 -5.94 -0.05 -7.14
N PRO A 356 -5.18 -0.80 -7.97
CA PRO A 356 -3.77 -1.07 -7.71
C PRO A 356 -2.92 0.20 -7.83
N TRP A 357 -1.82 0.25 -7.11
CA TRP A 357 -0.83 1.32 -7.23
C TRP A 357 0.50 0.89 -6.65
N ASP A 358 1.63 1.24 -7.33
CA ASP A 358 3.01 1.11 -6.84
C ASP A 358 3.41 -0.32 -6.46
N TYR A 359 3.52 -1.19 -7.48
CA TYR A 359 3.79 -2.62 -7.31
C TYR A 359 5.27 -2.98 -7.47
N ASP A 360 6.19 -2.03 -7.37
CA ASP A 360 7.63 -2.30 -7.40
C ASP A 360 8.13 -3.01 -6.12
N GLY A 361 7.37 -2.95 -5.03
CA GLY A 361 7.56 -3.72 -3.81
C GLY A 361 7.04 -5.17 -3.85
N GLY A 362 6.44 -5.59 -4.96
CA GLY A 362 5.95 -6.96 -5.16
C GLY A 362 7.02 -7.95 -5.65
N TRP A 363 6.58 -9.18 -5.97
CA TRP A 363 7.40 -10.22 -6.59
C TRP A 363 8.69 -10.54 -5.82
N GLY A 364 8.62 -10.49 -4.47
CA GLY A 364 9.75 -10.77 -3.61
C GLY A 364 10.95 -9.85 -3.86
N TYR A 365 10.75 -8.55 -3.96
CA TYR A 365 11.75 -7.58 -4.42
C TYR A 365 13.03 -7.53 -3.57
N ASN A 366 12.96 -7.87 -2.28
CA ASN A 366 14.12 -7.92 -1.38
C ASN A 366 14.82 -9.29 -1.34
N GLU A 367 14.29 -10.27 -2.05
CA GLU A 367 14.72 -11.67 -1.90
C GLU A 367 15.87 -12.08 -2.82
N PHE A 368 16.14 -11.32 -3.88
CA PHE A 368 17.17 -11.68 -4.86
C PHE A 368 18.59 -11.80 -4.29
N ALA A 369 18.92 -11.00 -3.27
CA ALA A 369 20.24 -10.96 -2.65
C ALA A 369 20.41 -11.98 -1.51
N HIS A 370 19.32 -12.56 -1.01
CA HIS A 370 19.28 -13.29 0.27
C HIS A 370 18.41 -14.56 0.20
N ALA A 371 18.34 -15.19 -0.96
CA ALA A 371 17.48 -16.36 -1.18
C ALA A 371 17.64 -17.48 -0.12
N ASP A 372 18.84 -17.63 0.44
CA ASP A 372 19.16 -18.62 1.47
C ASP A 372 18.89 -18.12 2.91
N GLU A 373 18.64 -16.80 3.10
CA GLU A 373 18.42 -16.15 4.41
C GLU A 373 16.97 -15.67 4.59
N LEU A 374 16.09 -15.99 3.66
CA LEU A 374 14.75 -15.41 3.51
C LEU A 374 13.82 -15.60 4.71
N ASP A 375 13.92 -16.73 5.38
CA ASP A 375 13.08 -17.02 6.56
C ASP A 375 13.44 -16.13 7.77
N GLN A 376 14.63 -15.52 7.76
CA GLN A 376 15.09 -14.63 8.84
C GLN A 376 14.88 -13.14 8.54
N ALA A 377 14.84 -12.76 7.27
CA ALA A 377 14.70 -11.36 6.84
C ALA A 377 13.26 -10.86 6.83
N ARG A 378 12.28 -11.78 6.83
CA ARG A 378 10.86 -11.48 6.68
C ARG A 378 10.09 -11.89 7.94
N ALA A 379 9.23 -11.01 8.43
CA ALA A 379 8.39 -11.36 9.57
C ALA A 379 7.43 -12.52 9.21
N PRO A 380 7.17 -13.45 10.14
CA PRO A 380 6.31 -14.61 9.91
C PRO A 380 4.90 -14.28 9.42
N TRP A 381 4.39 -13.10 9.76
CA TRP A 381 3.05 -12.61 9.37
C TRP A 381 3.02 -11.86 8.04
N MET A 382 4.14 -11.53 7.42
CA MET A 382 4.18 -10.76 6.16
C MET A 382 3.78 -11.62 4.95
N ARG A 383 2.69 -12.40 5.07
CA ARG A 383 2.15 -13.25 3.99
C ARG A 383 0.63 -13.38 4.12
N GLY A 384 -0.06 -13.42 2.99
CA GLY A 384 -1.49 -13.71 2.96
C GLY A 384 -2.33 -12.81 3.85
N ILE A 385 -3.34 -13.36 4.52
CA ILE A 385 -4.27 -12.63 5.40
C ILE A 385 -3.53 -12.04 6.61
N GLN A 386 -2.51 -12.72 7.13
CA GLN A 386 -1.76 -12.28 8.30
C GLN A 386 -1.13 -10.90 8.09
N ASN A 387 -0.67 -10.61 6.85
CA ASN A 387 -0.09 -9.31 6.52
C ASN A 387 -1.06 -8.14 6.73
N TYR A 388 -2.35 -8.37 6.54
CA TYR A 388 -3.42 -7.37 6.64
C TYR A 388 -4.20 -7.44 7.95
N TRP A 389 -3.91 -8.41 8.83
CA TRP A 389 -4.71 -8.66 10.03
C TRP A 389 -4.74 -7.50 11.02
N GLY A 390 -3.73 -6.63 11.02
CA GLY A 390 -3.69 -5.41 11.81
C GLY A 390 -4.62 -4.30 11.33
N THR A 391 -5.21 -4.40 10.11
CA THR A 391 -6.15 -3.41 9.58
C THR A 391 -7.58 -3.74 10.01
N VAL A 392 -8.40 -2.71 10.27
CA VAL A 392 -9.78 -2.90 10.72
C VAL A 392 -10.60 -3.69 9.70
N LEU A 393 -10.45 -3.33 8.41
CA LEU A 393 -11.24 -3.92 7.33
C LEU A 393 -10.96 -5.42 7.19
N ALA A 394 -9.69 -5.81 7.03
CA ALA A 394 -9.31 -7.20 6.82
C ALA A 394 -9.59 -8.05 8.07
N ASN A 395 -9.26 -7.54 9.27
CA ASN A 395 -9.53 -8.23 10.53
C ASN A 395 -11.01 -8.59 10.70
N ARG A 396 -11.92 -7.62 10.44
CA ARG A 396 -13.35 -7.87 10.55
C ARG A 396 -13.88 -8.78 9.44
N PHE A 397 -13.40 -8.60 8.20
CA PHE A 397 -13.86 -9.36 7.04
C PHE A 397 -13.50 -10.83 7.13
N PHE A 398 -12.25 -11.16 7.45
CA PHE A 398 -11.77 -12.54 7.47
C PHE A 398 -12.04 -13.30 8.78
N LYS A 399 -12.70 -12.70 9.76
CA LYS A 399 -13.31 -13.44 10.88
C LYS A 399 -14.52 -14.29 10.46
N ASN A 400 -15.10 -14.01 9.29
CA ASN A 400 -16.08 -14.89 8.69
C ASN A 400 -15.37 -15.95 7.82
N PRO A 401 -15.48 -17.26 8.14
CA PRO A 401 -14.82 -18.33 7.38
C PRO A 401 -15.29 -18.43 5.93
N ASP A 402 -16.53 -18.02 5.62
CA ASP A 402 -17.01 -18.00 4.23
C ASP A 402 -16.23 -16.98 3.39
N ASN A 403 -15.81 -15.86 3.97
CA ASN A 403 -14.98 -14.86 3.29
C ASN A 403 -13.55 -15.38 3.05
N VAL A 404 -13.00 -16.17 3.97
CA VAL A 404 -11.71 -16.86 3.79
C VAL A 404 -11.81 -17.85 2.63
N GLN A 405 -12.87 -18.66 2.58
CA GLN A 405 -13.10 -19.61 1.49
C GLN A 405 -13.25 -18.89 0.14
N GLN A 406 -13.98 -17.78 0.08
CA GLN A 406 -14.10 -16.95 -1.13
C GLN A 406 -12.74 -16.41 -1.60
N LEU A 407 -11.85 -16.02 -0.67
CA LEU A 407 -10.49 -15.61 -1.03
C LEU A 407 -9.66 -16.78 -1.59
N ILE A 408 -9.74 -17.97 -0.99
CA ILE A 408 -9.10 -19.18 -1.50
C ILE A 408 -9.55 -19.47 -2.93
N ASP A 409 -10.85 -19.40 -3.19
CA ASP A 409 -11.41 -19.65 -4.52
C ASP A 409 -10.98 -18.57 -5.53
N LYS A 410 -10.89 -17.29 -5.08
CA LYS A 410 -10.39 -16.19 -5.91
C LYS A 410 -8.90 -16.34 -6.24
N VAL A 411 -8.06 -16.78 -5.31
CA VAL A 411 -6.64 -17.09 -5.57
C VAL A 411 -6.54 -18.19 -6.64
N LYS A 412 -7.32 -19.28 -6.54
CA LYS A 412 -7.36 -20.35 -7.56
C LYS A 412 -7.87 -19.84 -8.91
N GLU A 413 -8.87 -18.97 -8.93
CA GLU A 413 -9.35 -18.32 -10.15
C GLU A 413 -8.23 -17.53 -10.81
N LEU A 414 -7.54 -16.67 -10.05
CA LEU A 414 -6.47 -15.83 -10.59
C LEU A 414 -5.21 -16.61 -10.97
N GLN A 415 -4.95 -17.79 -10.42
CA GLN A 415 -3.87 -18.67 -10.89
C GLN A 415 -4.04 -19.11 -12.36
N THR A 416 -5.25 -19.04 -12.92
CA THR A 416 -5.47 -19.25 -14.36
C THR A 416 -4.95 -18.10 -15.22
N ILE A 417 -4.72 -16.93 -14.59
CA ILE A 417 -4.19 -15.71 -15.23
C ILE A 417 -2.75 -15.49 -14.81
N ILE A 418 -2.46 -15.53 -13.50
CA ILE A 418 -1.14 -15.28 -12.91
C ILE A 418 -0.51 -16.63 -12.60
N HIS A 419 0.34 -17.10 -13.51
CA HIS A 419 0.98 -18.42 -13.41
C HIS A 419 2.38 -18.40 -14.03
N PRO A 420 3.26 -19.37 -13.69
CA PRO A 420 4.68 -19.33 -14.07
C PRO A 420 4.94 -19.15 -15.56
N GLU A 421 4.23 -19.87 -16.44
CA GLU A 421 4.48 -19.82 -17.88
C GLU A 421 4.15 -18.46 -18.49
N ARG A 422 3.07 -17.81 -18.03
CA ARG A 422 2.72 -16.46 -18.51
C ARG A 422 3.67 -15.42 -17.93
N THR A 423 4.07 -15.57 -16.66
CA THR A 423 5.05 -14.69 -16.03
C THR A 423 6.38 -14.76 -16.78
N ALA A 424 6.87 -15.96 -17.10
CA ALA A 424 8.08 -16.15 -17.90
C ALA A 424 7.97 -15.47 -19.28
N ALA A 425 6.84 -15.63 -19.97
CA ALA A 425 6.64 -15.00 -21.28
C ALA A 425 6.67 -13.46 -21.25
N PHE A 426 6.09 -12.83 -20.19
CA PHE A 426 6.21 -11.39 -19.97
C PHE A 426 7.67 -11.00 -19.70
N LEU A 427 8.34 -11.72 -18.80
CA LEU A 427 9.71 -11.43 -18.41
C LEU A 427 10.71 -11.61 -19.57
N ASP A 428 10.50 -12.57 -20.44
CA ASP A 428 11.30 -12.73 -21.67
C ASP A 428 11.19 -11.48 -22.58
N THR A 429 9.97 -10.96 -22.73
CA THR A 429 9.73 -9.71 -23.49
C THR A 429 10.44 -8.53 -22.86
N TYR A 430 10.34 -8.35 -21.54
CA TYR A 430 10.97 -7.23 -20.83
C TYR A 430 12.49 -7.35 -20.81
N ARG A 431 13.02 -8.56 -20.71
CA ARG A 431 14.46 -8.82 -20.72
C ARG A 431 15.14 -8.21 -21.93
N ASP A 432 14.59 -8.44 -23.10
CA ASP A 432 15.15 -7.92 -24.35
C ASP A 432 15.17 -6.38 -24.40
N VAL A 433 14.25 -5.73 -23.69
CA VAL A 433 14.16 -4.27 -23.57
C VAL A 433 15.08 -3.74 -22.49
N VAL A 434 15.09 -4.35 -21.29
CA VAL A 434 15.76 -3.82 -20.10
C VAL A 434 17.24 -4.14 -20.05
N TYR A 435 17.62 -5.39 -20.39
CA TYR A 435 19.00 -5.87 -20.28
C TYR A 435 20.03 -4.99 -21.01
N PRO A 436 19.78 -4.47 -22.22
CA PRO A 436 20.71 -3.57 -22.90
C PRO A 436 21.06 -2.30 -22.12
N TYR A 437 20.19 -1.84 -21.25
CA TYR A 437 20.41 -0.64 -20.41
C TYR A 437 21.10 -0.97 -19.09
N ILE A 438 20.62 -1.96 -18.36
CA ILE A 438 21.19 -2.31 -17.05
C ILE A 438 22.58 -2.94 -17.14
N SER A 439 22.98 -3.43 -18.32
CA SER A 439 24.33 -3.98 -18.59
C SER A 439 25.38 -2.94 -18.95
N ARG A 440 25.01 -1.64 -19.03
CA ARG A 440 25.89 -0.52 -19.33
C ARG A 440 25.63 0.67 -18.43
N GLN A 441 26.56 1.64 -18.45
CA GLN A 441 26.34 2.92 -17.78
C GLN A 441 25.22 3.73 -18.48
N PRO A 442 24.44 4.54 -17.72
CA PRO A 442 24.59 4.79 -16.29
C PRO A 442 23.94 3.75 -15.37
N ASP A 443 22.98 2.93 -15.85
CA ASP A 443 22.14 2.06 -15.02
C ASP A 443 22.96 1.00 -14.27
N MET A 444 23.94 0.40 -14.92
CA MET A 444 24.81 -0.62 -14.33
C MET A 444 25.50 -0.16 -13.04
N LEU A 445 25.84 1.15 -12.92
CA LEU A 445 26.54 1.71 -11.75
C LEU A 445 25.67 1.74 -10.50
N TYR A 446 24.36 1.79 -10.65
CA TYR A 446 23.37 1.99 -9.58
C TYR A 446 22.39 0.81 -9.48
N LEU A 447 22.70 -0.30 -10.17
CA LEU A 447 21.89 -1.49 -10.07
C LEU A 447 22.08 -2.12 -8.67
N PRO A 448 21.00 -2.45 -7.94
CA PRO A 448 21.14 -3.01 -6.58
C PRO A 448 21.59 -4.47 -6.54
N GLY A 449 22.00 -5.06 -7.67
CA GLY A 449 22.50 -6.42 -7.80
C GLY A 449 23.54 -6.53 -8.92
N ASN A 450 24.07 -7.75 -9.12
CA ASN A 450 25.01 -8.00 -10.19
C ASN A 450 24.27 -8.38 -11.49
N VAL A 451 24.53 -7.68 -12.57
CA VAL A 451 23.88 -7.94 -13.88
C VAL A 451 24.01 -9.39 -14.35
N LYS A 452 25.03 -10.13 -13.88
CA LYS A 452 25.20 -11.55 -14.20
C LYS A 452 24.12 -12.46 -13.62
N ASP A 453 23.47 -11.99 -12.54
CA ASP A 453 22.43 -12.73 -11.82
C ASP A 453 21.04 -12.36 -12.33
N TYR A 454 20.95 -11.48 -13.35
CA TYR A 454 19.68 -10.95 -13.83
C TYR A 454 18.73 -12.02 -14.37
N ASP A 455 19.24 -12.94 -15.19
CA ASP A 455 18.43 -14.03 -15.76
C ASP A 455 17.92 -14.98 -14.66
N ALA A 456 18.74 -15.26 -13.64
CA ALA A 456 18.32 -16.07 -12.49
C ALA A 456 17.23 -15.37 -11.67
N GLU A 457 17.30 -14.04 -11.56
CA GLU A 457 16.23 -13.26 -10.89
C GLU A 457 14.92 -13.32 -11.66
N LEU A 458 14.95 -13.20 -12.99
CA LEU A 458 13.74 -13.33 -13.81
C LEU A 458 13.12 -14.73 -13.68
N GLU A 459 13.96 -15.79 -13.69
CA GLU A 459 13.51 -17.17 -13.48
C GLU A 459 12.88 -17.34 -12.08
N ARG A 460 13.48 -16.75 -11.03
CA ARG A 460 12.93 -16.75 -9.68
C ARG A 460 11.56 -16.07 -9.63
N ILE A 461 11.43 -14.87 -10.23
CA ILE A 461 10.15 -14.13 -10.30
C ILE A 461 9.08 -14.97 -11.01
N ALA A 462 9.43 -15.65 -12.10
CA ALA A 462 8.48 -16.47 -12.85
C ALA A 462 7.85 -17.58 -12.00
N GLY A 463 8.60 -18.17 -11.07
CA GLY A 463 8.11 -19.24 -10.18
C GLY A 463 7.30 -18.78 -8.98
N LEU A 464 7.31 -17.47 -8.66
CA LEU A 464 6.68 -16.96 -7.44
C LEU A 464 5.16 -17.16 -7.34
N PRO A 465 4.34 -17.00 -8.38
CA PRO A 465 2.89 -17.13 -8.24
C PRO A 465 2.44 -18.48 -7.67
N GLU A 466 3.03 -19.58 -8.12
CA GLU A 466 2.73 -20.92 -7.61
C GLU A 466 3.17 -21.07 -6.15
N LYS A 467 4.43 -20.72 -5.88
CA LYS A 467 4.99 -20.73 -4.51
C LYS A 467 4.17 -19.90 -3.53
N ASN A 468 3.74 -18.70 -3.94
CA ASN A 468 2.97 -17.80 -3.10
C ASN A 468 1.56 -18.34 -2.81
N ALA A 469 0.91 -18.98 -3.78
CA ALA A 469 -0.37 -19.64 -3.58
C ALA A 469 -0.27 -20.80 -2.57
N GLU A 470 0.77 -21.64 -2.69
CA GLU A 470 1.04 -22.74 -1.75
C GLU A 470 1.30 -22.20 -0.34
N GLN A 471 2.15 -21.19 -0.22
CA GLN A 471 2.46 -20.55 1.07
C GLN A 471 1.23 -19.87 1.70
N PHE A 472 0.36 -19.27 0.90
CA PHE A 472 -0.89 -18.70 1.38
C PHE A 472 -1.75 -19.76 2.05
N ILE A 473 -1.99 -20.90 1.39
CA ILE A 473 -2.78 -22.01 1.96
C ILE A 473 -2.14 -22.55 3.25
N ALA A 474 -0.82 -22.75 3.25
CA ALA A 474 -0.09 -23.22 4.44
C ALA A 474 -0.19 -22.22 5.61
N ASN A 475 -0.14 -20.93 5.33
CA ASN A 475 -0.24 -19.91 6.37
C ASN A 475 -1.64 -19.76 6.97
N LEU A 476 -2.70 -20.15 6.26
CA LEU A 476 -4.06 -20.17 6.84
C LEU A 476 -4.19 -21.11 8.04
N GLN A 477 -3.27 -22.07 8.19
CA GLN A 477 -3.25 -22.99 9.33
C GLN A 477 -2.61 -22.40 10.59
N LYS A 478 -2.02 -21.21 10.52
CA LYS A 478 -1.34 -20.59 11.66
C LYS A 478 -2.24 -19.59 12.37
N PRO A 479 -2.09 -19.42 13.69
CA PRO A 479 -2.74 -18.33 14.40
C PRO A 479 -2.49 -16.98 13.75
N MET A 480 -3.41 -16.03 13.91
CA MET A 480 -3.23 -14.66 13.44
C MET A 480 -2.31 -13.88 14.37
N PRO A 481 -1.51 -12.96 13.83
CA PRO A 481 -0.68 -12.07 14.66
C PRO A 481 -1.54 -11.12 15.50
N PHE A 482 -0.97 -10.58 16.56
CA PHE A 482 -1.64 -9.72 17.54
C PHE A 482 -0.66 -8.65 18.04
N PHE A 483 -1.14 -7.63 18.77
CA PHE A 483 -0.28 -6.58 19.31
C PHE A 483 0.01 -6.81 20.78
N MET A 484 1.24 -6.44 21.19
CA MET A 484 1.62 -6.32 22.58
C MET A 484 1.39 -4.89 23.09
N GLY A 485 0.85 -4.76 24.29
CA GLY A 485 0.60 -3.46 24.94
C GLY A 485 1.87 -2.85 25.53
N ASP A 486 1.76 -1.63 26.06
CA ASP A 486 2.82 -1.03 26.85
C ASP A 486 2.92 -1.72 28.22
N VAL A 487 4.14 -1.79 28.77
CA VAL A 487 4.36 -2.36 30.09
C VAL A 487 4.01 -1.33 31.15
N GLU A 488 3.06 -1.67 32.03
CA GLU A 488 2.69 -0.82 33.17
C GLU A 488 3.54 -1.18 34.39
N GLN A 489 4.15 -0.18 35.03
CA GLN A 489 4.91 -0.38 36.26
C GLN A 489 4.09 -0.03 37.50
N ASP A 490 4.21 -0.88 38.53
CA ASP A 490 3.71 -0.62 39.87
C ASP A 490 4.85 -0.98 40.89
N GLY A 491 5.69 -0.01 41.17
CA GLY A 491 6.91 -0.22 41.90
C GLY A 491 7.87 -1.14 41.13
N SER A 492 8.33 -2.23 41.75
CA SER A 492 9.19 -3.25 41.11
C SER A 492 8.38 -4.29 40.30
N ASN A 493 7.05 -4.19 40.27
CA ASN A 493 6.20 -5.10 39.52
C ASN A 493 5.93 -4.54 38.13
N ALA A 494 5.93 -5.40 37.13
CA ALA A 494 5.62 -5.06 35.76
C ALA A 494 4.40 -5.86 35.28
N VAL A 495 3.40 -5.18 34.75
CA VAL A 495 2.20 -5.77 34.19
C VAL A 495 2.28 -5.74 32.68
N PHE A 496 2.21 -6.91 32.08
CA PHE A 496 2.25 -7.14 30.64
C PHE A 496 0.86 -7.50 30.16
N ARG A 497 0.44 -6.93 29.01
CA ARG A 497 -0.82 -7.24 28.34
C ARG A 497 -0.58 -7.37 26.85
N TRP A 498 -1.36 -8.22 26.21
CA TRP A 498 -1.37 -8.39 24.76
C TRP A 498 -2.79 -8.68 24.28
N ASP A 499 -3.05 -8.46 23.00
CA ASP A 499 -4.34 -8.79 22.40
C ASP A 499 -4.49 -10.31 22.24
N ALA A 500 -5.72 -10.79 22.29
CA ALA A 500 -5.97 -12.18 21.95
C ALA A 500 -5.70 -12.42 20.46
N SER A 501 -4.88 -13.42 20.16
CA SER A 501 -4.73 -13.96 18.82
C SER A 501 -6.03 -14.63 18.37
N TYR A 502 -6.14 -14.88 17.08
CA TYR A 502 -7.32 -15.51 16.46
C TYR A 502 -6.86 -16.70 15.62
N ASP A 503 -7.59 -17.79 15.70
CA ASP A 503 -7.38 -18.96 14.87
C ASP A 503 -8.54 -19.11 13.87
N LEU A 504 -8.21 -19.30 12.56
CA LEU A 504 -9.23 -19.41 11.51
C LEU A 504 -9.97 -20.75 11.55
N GLN A 505 -9.39 -21.78 12.15
CA GLN A 505 -9.98 -23.10 12.35
C GLN A 505 -10.85 -23.14 13.62
N GLY A 506 -10.65 -22.15 14.52
CA GLY A 506 -11.35 -22.06 15.79
C GLY A 506 -10.68 -22.88 16.90
N ASP A 507 -9.39 -23.18 16.75
CA ASP A 507 -8.63 -23.93 17.73
C ASP A 507 -8.36 -23.11 19.00
N ASP A 508 -8.24 -23.82 20.13
CA ASP A 508 -7.80 -23.21 21.37
C ASP A 508 -6.33 -22.77 21.26
N LEU A 509 -6.06 -21.55 21.68
CA LEU A 509 -4.73 -20.96 21.62
C LEU A 509 -4.08 -20.91 23.00
N ILE A 510 -2.80 -21.24 23.06
CA ILE A 510 -1.93 -21.04 24.22
C ILE A 510 -0.85 -20.02 23.88
N TYR A 511 -0.37 -19.32 24.91
CA TYR A 511 0.69 -18.31 24.75
C TYR A 511 1.94 -18.72 25.48
N ARG A 512 3.10 -18.45 24.86
CA ARG A 512 4.39 -18.49 25.52
C ARG A 512 4.89 -17.07 25.72
N PHE A 513 5.16 -16.71 26.97
CA PHE A 513 5.64 -15.39 27.38
C PHE A 513 7.11 -15.48 27.81
N ARG A 514 7.98 -14.60 27.34
CA ARG A 514 9.40 -14.57 27.70
C ARG A 514 9.88 -13.15 28.01
N ILE A 515 10.83 -13.04 28.98
CA ILE A 515 11.60 -11.82 29.25
C ILE A 515 13.08 -12.17 29.20
N ALA A 516 13.90 -11.31 28.61
CA ALA A 516 15.36 -11.45 28.58
C ALA A 516 16.05 -10.08 28.66
N LYS A 517 17.38 -10.09 28.88
CA LYS A 517 18.26 -8.91 28.82
C LYS A 517 18.71 -8.61 27.38
N ASP A 518 18.53 -9.53 26.46
CA ASP A 518 18.88 -9.39 25.04
C ASP A 518 17.70 -9.78 24.14
N PRO A 519 17.59 -9.19 22.93
CA PRO A 519 16.44 -9.39 22.07
C PRO A 519 16.42 -10.74 21.35
N THR A 520 17.46 -11.58 21.49
CA THR A 520 17.53 -12.93 20.90
C THR A 520 16.89 -13.99 21.80
N PHE A 521 16.65 -13.66 23.08
CA PHE A 521 16.17 -14.61 24.10
C PHE A 521 17.03 -15.87 24.26
N ALA A 522 18.33 -15.78 24.00
CA ALA A 522 19.25 -16.90 24.16
C ALA A 522 19.30 -17.42 25.62
N LYS A 523 19.05 -16.54 26.60
CA LYS A 523 18.95 -16.87 28.01
C LYS A 523 17.80 -16.09 28.64
N PRO A 524 16.54 -16.58 28.52
CA PRO A 524 15.41 -15.89 29.12
C PRO A 524 15.50 -15.89 30.64
N LEU A 525 15.17 -14.76 31.26
CA LEU A 525 15.00 -14.60 32.69
C LEU A 525 13.66 -15.15 33.18
N VAL A 526 12.66 -14.95 32.36
CA VAL A 526 11.30 -15.50 32.53
C VAL A 526 10.92 -16.24 31.26
N ASP A 527 10.44 -17.46 31.44
CA ASP A 527 9.85 -18.27 30.35
C ASP A 527 8.62 -18.96 30.92
N ARG A 528 7.44 -18.60 30.41
CA ARG A 528 6.14 -19.15 30.80
C ARG A 528 5.43 -19.64 29.57
N ASP A 529 5.16 -20.91 29.54
CA ASP A 529 4.46 -21.58 28.44
C ASP A 529 3.07 -22.05 28.88
N GLY A 530 2.18 -22.33 27.89
CA GLY A 530 0.85 -22.85 28.14
C GLY A 530 -0.11 -21.83 28.81
N LEU A 531 0.11 -20.54 28.64
CA LEU A 531 -0.77 -19.51 29.17
C LEU A 531 -2.06 -19.44 28.34
N THR A 532 -3.21 -19.36 29.03
CA THR A 532 -4.54 -19.18 28.41
C THR A 532 -5.12 -17.78 28.69
N VAL A 533 -4.28 -16.89 29.24
CA VAL A 533 -4.64 -15.51 29.57
C VAL A 533 -3.79 -14.56 28.73
N THR A 534 -4.27 -13.33 28.55
CA THR A 534 -3.60 -12.28 27.76
C THR A 534 -2.98 -11.19 28.63
N SER A 535 -2.71 -11.52 29.91
CA SER A 535 -2.01 -10.63 30.82
C SER A 535 -1.17 -11.42 31.83
N LEU A 536 -0.05 -10.85 32.27
CA LEU A 536 0.84 -11.44 33.25
C LEU A 536 1.51 -10.34 34.07
N THR A 537 1.59 -10.54 35.39
CA THR A 537 2.37 -9.67 36.28
C THR A 537 3.64 -10.39 36.68
N ILE A 538 4.77 -9.73 36.54
CA ILE A 538 6.10 -10.19 36.99
C ILE A 538 6.53 -9.29 38.14
N GLU A 539 6.77 -9.92 39.26
CA GLU A 539 7.16 -9.23 40.49
C GLU A 539 8.70 -9.12 40.61
N ASN A 540 9.16 -8.08 41.28
CA ASN A 540 10.56 -7.89 41.67
C ASN A 540 11.58 -7.94 40.53
N LEU A 541 11.24 -7.30 39.39
CA LEU A 541 12.24 -7.04 38.36
C LEU A 541 13.22 -5.97 38.83
N GLU A 542 14.52 -6.25 38.67
CA GLU A 542 15.57 -5.28 38.96
C GLU A 542 15.53 -4.10 37.97
N MET A 543 16.01 -2.93 38.42
CA MET A 543 16.17 -1.76 37.55
C MET A 543 17.00 -2.11 36.30
N GLY A 544 16.55 -1.65 35.13
CA GLY A 544 17.32 -1.84 33.91
C GLY A 544 16.47 -2.08 32.64
N ARG A 545 17.18 -2.30 31.55
CA ARG A 545 16.61 -2.57 30.22
C ARG A 545 16.32 -4.06 30.05
N TYR A 546 15.17 -4.34 29.40
CA TYR A 546 14.69 -5.69 29.13
C TYR A 546 14.01 -5.76 27.76
N PHE A 547 13.85 -6.99 27.30
CA PHE A 547 13.04 -7.33 26.12
C PHE A 547 12.01 -8.38 26.53
N TRP A 548 10.83 -8.29 25.91
CA TRP A 548 9.79 -9.28 26.10
C TRP A 548 9.16 -9.71 24.80
N GLN A 549 8.62 -10.90 24.78
CA GLN A 549 8.03 -11.52 23.60
C GLN A 549 6.85 -12.39 24.01
N VAL A 550 5.82 -12.41 23.14
CA VAL A 550 4.71 -13.35 23.25
C VAL A 550 4.51 -14.05 21.89
N THR A 551 4.30 -15.37 21.95
CA THR A 551 4.00 -16.21 20.79
C THR A 551 2.72 -16.97 21.07
N ALA A 552 1.73 -16.92 20.17
CA ALA A 552 0.54 -17.75 20.19
C ALA A 552 0.83 -19.08 19.48
N THR A 553 0.26 -20.18 19.99
CA THR A 553 0.39 -21.51 19.41
C THR A 553 -0.95 -22.22 19.45
N ASP A 554 -1.36 -22.87 18.36
CA ASP A 554 -2.59 -23.67 18.21
C ASP A 554 -2.42 -25.11 18.71
N ALA A 555 -3.47 -25.90 18.55
CA ALA A 555 -3.47 -27.30 18.98
C ALA A 555 -2.57 -28.21 18.13
N GLU A 556 -2.32 -27.84 16.87
CA GLU A 556 -1.43 -28.55 15.96
C GLU A 556 0.05 -28.16 16.12
N GLY A 557 0.34 -27.14 16.92
CA GLY A 557 1.70 -26.66 17.16
C GLY A 557 2.18 -25.58 16.19
N ASN A 558 1.30 -25.03 15.33
CA ASN A 558 1.64 -23.86 14.54
C ASN A 558 1.72 -22.64 15.44
N SER A 559 2.67 -21.75 15.16
CA SER A 559 2.95 -20.61 16.01
C SER A 559 2.99 -19.29 15.24
N MET A 560 2.59 -18.21 15.91
CA MET A 560 2.66 -16.83 15.39
C MET A 560 3.11 -15.88 16.50
N PRO A 561 4.19 -15.11 16.29
CA PRO A 561 4.58 -14.04 17.22
C PRO A 561 3.69 -12.81 17.06
N ALA A 562 3.77 -11.90 18.02
CA ALA A 562 3.12 -10.59 17.95
C ALA A 562 3.68 -9.73 16.79
N PHE A 563 2.90 -8.71 16.35
CA PHE A 563 3.28 -7.77 15.28
C PHE A 563 4.49 -6.89 15.60
N ASP A 564 4.87 -6.81 16.87
CA ASP A 564 5.89 -5.89 17.33
C ASP A 564 7.26 -6.24 16.74
N ILE A 565 8.03 -5.20 16.43
CA ILE A 565 9.38 -5.34 15.88
C ILE A 565 10.33 -4.48 16.70
N TYR A 566 11.36 -5.10 17.22
CA TYR A 566 12.51 -4.39 17.78
C TYR A 566 13.65 -4.40 16.75
N GLU A 567 14.18 -3.23 16.42
CA GLU A 567 15.35 -3.07 15.55
C GLU A 567 16.55 -2.63 16.39
N GLY A 568 17.57 -3.45 16.41
CA GLY A 568 18.81 -3.19 17.13
C GLY A 568 19.65 -2.08 16.48
N THR A 569 20.74 -1.68 17.16
CA THR A 569 21.71 -0.70 16.61
C THR A 569 22.56 -1.27 15.48
N ASP A 570 22.50 -2.55 15.27
CA ASP A 570 23.14 -3.34 14.20
C ASP A 570 22.21 -3.55 12.98
N ASP A 571 21.06 -2.87 12.98
CA ASP A 571 20.00 -2.96 11.97
C ASP A 571 19.35 -4.38 11.87
N ILE A 572 19.61 -5.25 12.87
CA ILE A 572 18.95 -6.57 12.96
C ILE A 572 17.53 -6.39 13.52
N LYS A 573 16.55 -6.93 12.81
CA LYS A 573 15.15 -6.94 13.22
C LYS A 573 14.82 -8.20 14.02
N HIS A 574 14.22 -7.99 15.20
CA HIS A 574 13.70 -9.05 16.06
C HIS A 574 12.17 -8.98 16.04
N TYR A 575 11.54 -9.99 15.47
CA TYR A 575 10.09 -10.03 15.28
C TYR A 575 9.36 -10.55 16.51
N GLY A 576 8.22 -9.97 16.84
CA GLY A 576 7.44 -10.27 18.04
C GLY A 576 8.10 -9.78 19.34
N VAL A 577 9.02 -8.81 19.27
CA VAL A 577 9.84 -8.34 20.40
C VAL A 577 9.61 -6.87 20.67
N ARG A 578 9.43 -6.51 21.94
CA ARG A 578 9.43 -5.12 22.44
C ARG A 578 10.46 -4.94 23.53
N GLU A 579 11.07 -3.76 23.59
CA GLU A 579 11.88 -3.36 24.73
C GLU A 579 11.05 -2.63 25.79
N PHE A 580 11.48 -2.73 27.04
CA PHE A 580 10.95 -1.95 28.15
C PHE A 580 12.03 -1.70 29.20
N TYR A 581 11.76 -0.76 30.08
CA TYR A 581 12.65 -0.36 31.15
C TYR A 581 11.95 -0.49 32.50
N ILE A 582 12.68 -0.90 33.54
CA ILE A 582 12.28 -0.81 34.94
C ILE A 582 13.14 0.30 35.56
N ASP A 583 12.46 1.31 36.12
CA ASP A 583 13.06 2.48 36.74
C ASP A 583 13.35 2.27 38.23
#